data_3fefcd667d1ed2818ed9545bc5855d98
#
_entry.id   3fefcd667d1ed2818ed9545bc5855d98
#
_cell.length_a   1.000
_cell.length_b   1.000
_cell.length_c   1.000
_cell.angle_alpha   90.00
_cell.angle_beta   90.00
_cell.angle_gamma   90.00
#
_symmetry.space_group_name_H-M   'P 1'
#
loop_
_entity.id
_entity.type
_entity.pdbx_description
1 polymer ?
#
loop_
_entity_poly.entity_id
_entity_poly.type
_entity_poly.pdbx_seq_one_letter_code
_entity_poly.pdbx_strand_id
1 'polypeptide(L)'
;MKNYKRSPIDREVTFKAPYYECHACNDSGIIHNSDGLINQHLPDYDIDDSGKRCGGQDLALICYCSAANAKYDQDNQLVCKGFRELDNTIRNNVGVDLDIDIVREIHNIRKENWIKTTKLMNKIIADNFKNKKTKLPPEVQKVKDQLANFTIKSL
;
A
#
# COMPACT_ATOMS: atom_id res chain seq x y z
N MET A 1 24.90 16.47 20.10
CA MET A 1 24.10 16.00 18.96
C MET A 1 25.03 15.40 17.92
N LYS A 2 24.81 14.12 17.57
CA LYS A 2 25.54 13.52 16.45
C LYS A 2 24.95 14.10 15.16
N ASN A 3 25.75 14.83 14.40
CA ASN A 3 25.35 15.32 13.09
C ASN A 3 25.20 14.13 12.13
N TYR A 4 23.96 13.78 11.84
CA TYR A 4 23.65 12.78 10.83
C TYR A 4 23.90 13.38 9.44
N LYS A 5 25.08 13.14 8.90
CA LYS A 5 25.33 13.42 7.49
C LYS A 5 24.83 12.24 6.66
N ARG A 6 23.79 12.48 5.87
CA ARG A 6 23.39 11.50 4.85
C ARG A 6 24.45 11.48 3.77
N SER A 7 25.09 10.33 3.59
CA SER A 7 25.95 10.12 2.42
C SER A 7 25.12 10.16 1.15
N PRO A 8 25.57 10.80 0.07
CA PRO A 8 24.88 10.73 -1.21
C PRO A 8 24.74 9.26 -1.65
N ILE A 9 23.58 8.92 -2.22
CA ILE A 9 23.37 7.59 -2.81
C ILE A 9 24.12 7.58 -4.14
N ASP A 10 25.26 6.91 -4.18
CA ASP A 10 26.14 6.78 -5.34
C ASP A 10 25.96 5.45 -6.10
N ARG A 11 25.08 4.58 -5.60
CA ARG A 11 24.76 3.29 -6.18
C ARG A 11 23.27 3.17 -6.49
N GLU A 12 22.95 2.38 -7.50
CA GLU A 12 21.57 2.03 -7.81
C GLU A 12 20.94 1.25 -6.66
N VAL A 13 19.80 1.72 -6.18
CA VAL A 13 19.04 1.10 -5.10
C VAL A 13 17.81 0.42 -5.71
N THR A 14 17.53 -0.81 -5.31
CA THR A 14 16.35 -1.55 -5.75
C THR A 14 15.22 -1.39 -4.75
N PHE A 15 14.04 -1.06 -5.22
CA PHE A 15 12.83 -1.07 -4.41
C PHE A 15 12.40 -2.51 -4.12
N LYS A 16 12.17 -2.81 -2.86
CA LYS A 16 11.63 -4.10 -2.41
C LYS A 16 10.26 -3.89 -1.79
N ALA A 17 9.25 -4.56 -2.35
CA ALA A 17 7.93 -4.58 -1.74
C ALA A 17 7.95 -5.34 -0.41
N PRO A 18 7.13 -4.95 0.56
CA PRO A 18 6.95 -5.74 1.77
C PRO A 18 6.38 -7.12 1.42
N TYR A 19 6.83 -8.15 2.14
CA TYR A 19 6.32 -9.50 2.00
C TYR A 19 5.30 -9.78 3.11
N TYR A 20 4.09 -10.17 2.71
CA TYR A 20 3.04 -10.58 3.63
C TYR A 20 2.52 -11.97 3.26
N GLU A 21 2.17 -12.78 4.24
CA GLU A 21 1.41 -14.00 4.00
C GLU A 21 -0.02 -13.69 3.56
N CYS A 22 -0.62 -12.65 4.14
CA CYS A 22 -1.93 -12.16 3.77
C CYS A 22 -1.86 -10.68 3.35
N HIS A 23 -1.98 -10.41 2.07
CA HIS A 23 -2.01 -9.06 1.53
C HIS A 23 -3.35 -8.34 1.73
N ALA A 24 -4.40 -9.04 2.13
CA ALA A 24 -5.67 -8.40 2.46
C ALA A 24 -5.57 -7.55 3.73
N CYS A 25 -4.86 -8.03 4.74
CA CYS A 25 -4.70 -7.34 6.02
C CYS A 25 -3.24 -6.94 6.33
N ASN A 26 -2.29 -7.25 5.46
CA ASN A 26 -0.85 -7.03 5.69
C ASN A 26 -0.36 -7.67 7.00
N ASP A 27 -0.82 -8.89 7.28
CA ASP A 27 -0.52 -9.67 8.49
C ASP A 27 -0.91 -8.99 9.82
N SER A 28 -1.76 -7.96 9.76
CA SER A 28 -2.28 -7.29 10.96
C SER A 28 -3.54 -7.94 11.54
N GLY A 29 -4.22 -8.77 10.76
CA GLY A 29 -5.53 -9.32 11.10
C GLY A 29 -6.71 -8.38 10.82
N ILE A 30 -6.46 -7.17 10.38
CA ILE A 30 -7.48 -6.15 10.09
C ILE A 30 -7.35 -5.70 8.63
N ILE A 31 -8.44 -5.80 7.89
CA ILE A 31 -8.53 -5.33 6.49
C ILE A 31 -8.94 -3.88 6.50
N HIS A 32 -8.11 -3.01 5.96
CA HIS A 32 -8.39 -1.58 5.78
C HIS A 32 -8.84 -1.28 4.36
N ASN A 33 -9.66 -0.24 4.22
CA ASN A 33 -10.21 0.19 2.92
C ASN A 33 -9.51 1.46 2.37
N SER A 34 -8.23 1.63 2.66
CA SER A 34 -7.46 2.80 2.23
C SER A 34 -7.34 2.95 0.72
N ASP A 35 -7.36 1.85 -0.03
CA ASP A 35 -7.30 1.81 -1.49
C ASP A 35 -8.69 1.79 -2.17
N GLY A 36 -9.76 1.74 -1.41
CA GLY A 36 -11.12 1.73 -1.92
C GLY A 36 -11.59 0.40 -2.52
N LEU A 37 -10.80 -0.68 -2.47
CA LEU A 37 -11.17 -1.98 -3.04
C LEU A 37 -12.43 -2.57 -2.40
N ILE A 38 -12.63 -2.36 -1.11
CA ILE A 38 -13.81 -2.87 -0.39
C ILE A 38 -15.10 -2.24 -0.91
N ASN A 39 -15.06 -0.99 -1.36
CA ASN A 39 -16.24 -0.29 -1.87
C ASN A 39 -16.86 -1.00 -3.09
N GLN A 40 -16.09 -1.75 -3.85
CA GLN A 40 -16.60 -2.53 -5.00
C GLN A 40 -17.49 -3.70 -4.55
N HIS A 41 -17.29 -4.19 -3.34
CA HIS A 41 -18.02 -5.32 -2.78
C HIS A 41 -19.11 -4.90 -1.80
N LEU A 42 -19.04 -3.66 -1.29
CA LEU A 42 -20.01 -3.06 -0.38
C LEU A 42 -20.43 -1.68 -0.92
N PRO A 43 -21.10 -1.62 -2.08
CA PRO A 43 -21.35 -0.36 -2.80
C PRO A 43 -22.26 0.62 -2.03
N ASP A 44 -23.14 0.14 -1.18
CA ASP A 44 -24.10 0.98 -0.44
C ASP A 44 -23.56 1.43 0.92
N TYR A 45 -22.37 0.97 1.31
CA TYR A 45 -21.82 1.26 2.63
C TYR A 45 -21.52 2.73 2.85
N ASP A 46 -21.03 3.41 1.85
CA ASP A 46 -20.57 4.79 1.92
C ASP A 46 -21.54 5.81 1.29
N ILE A 47 -22.77 5.40 1.00
CA ILE A 47 -23.80 6.24 0.38
C ILE A 47 -24.84 6.61 1.43
N ASP A 48 -25.12 7.93 1.59
CA ASP A 48 -26.17 8.41 2.44
C ASP A 48 -27.55 8.34 1.76
N ASP A 49 -28.61 8.70 2.50
CA ASP A 49 -30.00 8.70 1.99
C ASP A 49 -30.19 9.62 0.78
N SER A 50 -29.31 10.59 0.58
CA SER A 50 -29.34 11.51 -0.58
C SER A 50 -28.56 10.99 -1.79
N GLY A 51 -27.94 9.82 -1.69
CA GLY A 51 -27.11 9.23 -2.72
C GLY A 51 -25.68 9.78 -2.80
N LYS A 52 -25.25 10.54 -1.80
CA LYS A 52 -23.91 11.11 -1.72
C LYS A 52 -22.98 10.16 -0.98
N ARG A 53 -21.76 9.99 -1.49
CA ARG A 53 -20.73 9.22 -0.80
C ARG A 53 -20.26 9.96 0.46
N CYS A 54 -20.29 9.25 1.60
CA CYS A 54 -20.04 9.80 2.93
C CYS A 54 -18.76 9.29 3.59
N GLY A 55 -18.02 8.38 2.97
CA GLY A 55 -16.85 7.77 3.60
C GLY A 55 -16.56 6.39 3.07
N GLY A 56 -16.36 5.42 3.95
CA GLY A 56 -15.95 4.05 3.61
C GLY A 56 -14.45 3.84 3.67
N GLN A 57 -13.63 4.87 3.63
CA GLN A 57 -12.17 4.79 3.71
C GLN A 57 -11.68 4.29 5.08
N ASP A 58 -12.42 4.60 6.13
CA ASP A 58 -12.09 4.20 7.51
C ASP A 58 -12.68 2.85 7.89
N LEU A 59 -13.29 2.15 6.94
CA LEU A 59 -13.84 0.83 7.20
C LEU A 59 -12.73 -0.16 7.53
N ALA A 60 -12.84 -0.81 8.68
CA ALA A 60 -11.96 -1.85 9.14
C ALA A 60 -12.74 -3.13 9.40
N LEU A 61 -12.28 -4.25 8.84
CA LEU A 61 -12.91 -5.56 8.96
C LEU A 61 -11.89 -6.57 9.48
N ILE A 62 -12.31 -7.50 10.32
CA ILE A 62 -11.43 -8.57 10.77
C ILE A 62 -11.22 -9.56 9.62
N CYS A 63 -9.96 -9.94 9.39
CA CYS A 63 -9.56 -10.84 8.32
C CYS A 63 -9.90 -12.31 8.63
N TYR A 64 -9.74 -13.17 7.62
CA TYR A 64 -9.86 -14.62 7.72
C TYR A 64 -8.49 -15.33 7.72
N CYS A 65 -7.41 -14.65 8.06
CA CYS A 65 -6.05 -15.19 8.03
C CYS A 65 -5.57 -15.64 9.43
N SER A 66 -4.38 -16.23 9.48
CA SER A 66 -3.77 -16.69 10.74
C SER A 66 -3.49 -15.53 11.72
N ALA A 67 -3.24 -14.32 11.25
CA ALA A 67 -3.10 -13.14 12.10
C ALA A 67 -4.38 -12.77 12.84
N ALA A 68 -5.55 -13.15 12.32
CA ALA A 68 -6.85 -13.03 12.97
C ALA A 68 -7.29 -14.35 13.66
N ASN A 69 -6.35 -15.25 13.91
CA ASN A 69 -6.59 -16.56 14.53
C ASN A 69 -7.53 -17.49 13.73
N ALA A 70 -7.71 -17.28 12.46
CA ALA A 70 -8.39 -18.23 11.60
C ALA A 70 -7.55 -19.49 11.41
N LYS A 71 -8.17 -20.64 11.37
CA LYS A 71 -7.52 -21.94 11.19
C LYS A 71 -8.09 -22.64 9.97
N TYR A 72 -7.20 -23.24 9.20
CA TYR A 72 -7.52 -23.99 8.00
C TYR A 72 -7.05 -25.43 8.15
N ASP A 73 -7.77 -26.37 7.51
CA ASP A 73 -7.36 -27.78 7.42
C ASP A 73 -6.33 -28.01 6.30
N GLN A 74 -5.97 -29.28 6.08
CA GLN A 74 -5.03 -29.68 5.04
C GLN A 74 -5.50 -29.37 3.62
N ASP A 75 -6.82 -29.27 3.42
CA ASP A 75 -7.45 -28.95 2.14
C ASP A 75 -7.73 -27.46 1.95
N ASN A 76 -7.15 -26.59 2.80
CA ASN A 76 -7.38 -25.13 2.83
C ASN A 76 -8.85 -24.74 3.07
N GLN A 77 -9.61 -25.60 3.75
CA GLN A 77 -10.95 -25.26 4.18
C GLN A 77 -10.93 -24.61 5.55
N LEU A 78 -11.74 -23.57 5.73
CA LEU A 78 -11.84 -22.83 6.98
C LEU A 78 -12.45 -23.70 8.07
N VAL A 79 -11.68 -24.03 9.11
CA VAL A 79 -12.11 -24.82 10.26
C VAL A 79 -12.54 -23.92 11.42
N CYS A 80 -11.83 -22.81 11.64
CA CYS A 80 -12.12 -21.86 12.70
C CYS A 80 -11.99 -20.45 12.16
N LYS A 81 -13.04 -19.64 12.34
CA LYS A 81 -13.06 -18.24 11.87
C LYS A 81 -12.25 -17.29 12.74
N GLY A 82 -11.78 -17.73 13.90
CA GLY A 82 -11.02 -16.89 14.81
C GLY A 82 -11.79 -15.66 15.27
N PHE A 83 -11.12 -14.50 15.29
CA PHE A 83 -11.76 -13.23 15.66
C PHE A 83 -12.86 -12.79 14.70
N ARG A 84 -12.87 -13.29 13.48
CA ARG A 84 -13.89 -12.99 12.48
C ARG A 84 -15.27 -13.45 12.90
N GLU A 85 -15.37 -14.49 13.70
CA GLU A 85 -16.67 -14.99 14.17
C GLU A 85 -17.41 -13.96 15.03
N LEU A 86 -16.68 -13.26 15.90
CA LEU A 86 -17.24 -12.17 16.68
C LEU A 86 -17.63 -10.98 15.80
N ASP A 87 -16.79 -10.63 14.83
CA ASP A 87 -17.07 -9.55 13.88
C ASP A 87 -18.29 -9.87 13.01
N ASN A 88 -18.43 -11.12 12.55
CA ASN A 88 -19.60 -11.57 11.79
C ASN A 88 -20.91 -11.37 12.57
N THR A 89 -20.91 -11.66 13.86
CA THR A 89 -22.10 -11.48 14.70
C THR A 89 -22.53 -10.02 14.75
N ILE A 90 -21.58 -9.11 14.87
CA ILE A 90 -21.84 -7.66 14.91
C ILE A 90 -22.26 -7.14 13.53
N ARG A 91 -21.53 -7.52 12.47
CA ARG A 91 -21.72 -6.97 11.13
C ARG A 91 -22.91 -7.54 10.38
N ASN A 92 -23.28 -8.80 10.64
CA ASN A 92 -24.50 -9.37 10.07
C ASN A 92 -25.75 -8.60 10.50
N ASN A 93 -25.76 -8.04 11.72
CA ASN A 93 -26.84 -7.19 12.18
C ASN A 93 -26.88 -5.83 11.48
N VAL A 94 -25.76 -5.38 10.95
CA VAL A 94 -25.63 -4.10 10.24
C VAL A 94 -25.70 -4.29 8.71
N GLY A 95 -25.59 -5.53 8.22
CA GLY A 95 -25.61 -5.85 6.79
C GLY A 95 -24.30 -5.53 6.05
N VAL A 96 -23.20 -5.30 6.78
CA VAL A 96 -21.89 -4.97 6.22
C VAL A 96 -20.89 -6.09 6.52
N ASP A 97 -20.75 -7.02 5.59
CA ASP A 97 -19.80 -8.12 5.74
C ASP A 97 -19.15 -8.50 4.40
N LEU A 98 -17.93 -9.03 4.49
CA LEU A 98 -17.22 -9.65 3.39
C LEU A 98 -17.13 -11.16 3.63
N ASP A 99 -17.43 -11.95 2.63
CA ASP A 99 -17.18 -13.39 2.72
C ASP A 99 -15.70 -13.73 2.44
N ILE A 100 -15.32 -14.97 2.73
CA ILE A 100 -13.93 -15.42 2.59
C ILE A 100 -13.45 -15.36 1.14
N ASP A 101 -14.31 -15.57 0.16
CA ASP A 101 -13.93 -15.56 -1.26
C ASP A 101 -13.59 -14.15 -1.71
N ILE A 102 -14.32 -13.15 -1.24
CA ILE A 102 -14.04 -11.73 -1.47
C ILE A 102 -12.71 -11.34 -0.82
N VAL A 103 -12.45 -11.79 0.39
CA VAL A 103 -11.19 -11.53 1.08
C VAL A 103 -10.00 -12.15 0.34
N ARG A 104 -10.14 -13.35 -0.19
CA ARG A 104 -9.12 -13.99 -1.03
C ARG A 104 -8.88 -13.24 -2.33
N GLU A 105 -9.93 -12.72 -2.95
CA GLU A 105 -9.83 -11.87 -4.14
C GLU A 105 -9.08 -10.57 -3.83
N ILE A 106 -9.40 -9.91 -2.74
CA ILE A 106 -8.69 -8.70 -2.27
C ILE A 106 -7.20 -9.00 -2.04
N HIS A 107 -6.89 -10.12 -1.40
CA HIS A 107 -5.52 -10.57 -1.21
C HIS A 107 -4.77 -10.68 -2.55
N ASN A 108 -5.37 -11.35 -3.52
CA ASN A 108 -4.75 -11.55 -4.83
C ASN A 108 -4.56 -10.24 -5.59
N ILE A 109 -5.53 -9.33 -5.57
CA ILE A 109 -5.45 -8.03 -6.21
C ILE A 109 -4.35 -7.18 -5.58
N ARG A 110 -4.28 -7.11 -4.26
CA ARG A 110 -3.27 -6.33 -3.54
C ARG A 110 -1.87 -6.89 -3.73
N LYS A 111 -1.72 -8.21 -3.75
CA LYS A 111 -0.46 -8.88 -4.06
C LYS A 111 0.02 -8.54 -5.47
N GLU A 112 -0.87 -8.61 -6.45
CA GLU A 112 -0.56 -8.26 -7.84
C GLU A 112 -0.21 -6.77 -7.99
N ASN A 113 -0.91 -5.88 -7.29
CA ASN A 113 -0.62 -4.46 -7.27
C ASN A 113 0.79 -4.17 -6.71
N TRP A 114 1.23 -4.88 -5.69
CA TRP A 114 2.60 -4.79 -5.19
C TRP A 114 3.63 -5.24 -6.22
N ILE A 115 3.36 -6.30 -6.95
CA ILE A 115 4.24 -6.79 -8.02
C ILE A 115 4.37 -5.73 -9.13
N LYS A 116 3.27 -5.15 -9.57
CA LYS A 116 3.24 -4.08 -10.58
C LYS A 116 3.96 -2.82 -10.09
N THR A 117 3.71 -2.43 -8.86
CA THR A 117 4.35 -1.26 -8.22
C THR A 117 5.86 -1.47 -8.12
N THR A 118 6.31 -2.64 -7.72
CA THR A 118 7.74 -2.97 -7.62
C THR A 118 8.43 -2.84 -8.97
N LYS A 119 7.84 -3.38 -10.04
CA LYS A 119 8.39 -3.26 -11.39
C LYS A 119 8.47 -1.81 -11.85
N LEU A 120 7.41 -1.04 -11.62
CA LEU A 120 7.37 0.37 -12.00
C LEU A 120 8.39 1.21 -11.23
N MET A 121 8.46 1.03 -9.91
CA MET A 121 9.41 1.74 -9.07
C MET A 121 10.85 1.44 -9.44
N ASN A 122 11.19 0.18 -9.70
CA ASN A 122 12.54 -0.20 -10.11
C ASN A 122 12.91 0.37 -11.48
N LYS A 123 11.96 0.44 -12.40
CA LYS A 123 12.16 1.10 -13.69
C LYS A 123 12.43 2.60 -13.52
N ILE A 124 11.64 3.29 -12.72
CA ILE A 124 11.82 4.72 -12.44
C ILE A 124 13.18 4.98 -11.77
N ILE A 125 13.56 4.18 -10.80
CA ILE A 125 14.84 4.29 -10.10
C ILE A 125 16.00 4.09 -11.08
N ALA A 126 15.94 3.06 -11.92
CA ALA A 126 16.98 2.79 -12.92
C ALA A 126 17.10 3.93 -13.94
N ASP A 127 15.99 4.45 -14.43
CA ASP A 127 15.98 5.57 -15.39
C ASP A 127 16.53 6.85 -14.75
N ASN A 128 16.15 7.17 -13.52
CA ASN A 128 16.65 8.32 -12.79
C ASN A 128 18.15 8.20 -12.47
N PHE A 129 18.61 7.00 -12.15
CA PHE A 129 20.03 6.74 -11.89
C PHE A 129 20.89 6.95 -13.16
N LYS A 130 20.43 6.48 -14.30
CA LYS A 130 21.07 6.72 -15.60
C LYS A 130 21.11 8.21 -15.94
N ASN A 131 20.01 8.92 -15.73
CA ASN A 131 19.92 10.35 -16.02
C ASN A 131 20.83 11.18 -15.13
N LYS A 132 21.02 10.81 -13.86
CA LYS A 132 21.98 11.47 -12.96
C LYS A 132 23.43 11.34 -13.43
N LYS A 133 23.79 10.22 -14.07
CA LYS A 133 25.15 9.99 -14.59
C LYS A 133 25.42 10.73 -15.89
N THR A 134 24.39 11.05 -16.67
CA THR A 134 24.55 11.53 -18.03
C THR A 134 24.37 13.03 -18.22
N LYS A 135 23.40 13.67 -17.59
CA LYS A 135 23.22 15.15 -17.64
C LYS A 135 22.17 15.59 -16.60
N LEU A 136 22.45 16.70 -15.91
CA LEU A 136 21.43 17.44 -15.20
C LEU A 136 20.41 18.02 -16.21
N PRO A 137 19.11 18.11 -15.85
CA PRO A 137 18.15 18.84 -16.67
C PRO A 137 18.66 20.25 -16.98
N PRO A 138 18.44 20.79 -18.19
CA PRO A 138 18.98 22.09 -18.56
C PRO A 138 18.63 23.22 -17.60
N GLU A 139 17.44 23.19 -17.02
CA GLU A 139 16.98 24.18 -16.03
C GLU A 139 17.79 24.11 -14.73
N VAL A 140 18.05 22.90 -14.24
CA VAL A 140 18.84 22.67 -13.02
C VAL A 140 20.31 23.05 -13.25
N GLN A 141 20.86 22.72 -14.42
CA GLN A 141 22.21 23.10 -14.79
C GLN A 141 22.37 24.63 -14.86
N LYS A 142 21.39 25.33 -15.41
CA LYS A 142 21.37 26.79 -15.49
C LYS A 142 21.36 27.43 -14.11
N VAL A 143 20.56 26.94 -13.18
CA VAL A 143 20.52 27.42 -11.78
C VAL A 143 21.86 27.15 -11.09
N LYS A 144 22.44 25.96 -11.30
CA LYS A 144 23.74 25.60 -10.72
C LYS A 144 24.85 26.52 -11.23
N ASP A 145 24.87 26.83 -12.51
CA ASP A 145 25.84 27.75 -13.11
C ASP A 145 25.67 29.18 -12.60
N GLN A 146 24.45 29.65 -12.41
CA GLN A 146 24.17 30.97 -11.82
C GLN A 146 24.64 31.06 -10.37
N LEU A 147 24.44 30.02 -9.56
CA LEU A 147 24.90 29.96 -8.17
C LEU A 147 26.43 29.95 -8.09
N ALA A 148 27.11 29.21 -8.96
CA ALA A 148 28.55 29.18 -9.03
C ALA A 148 29.14 30.58 -9.37
N ASN A 149 28.55 31.27 -10.35
CA ASN A 149 28.91 32.61 -10.73
C ASN A 149 28.68 33.65 -9.62
N PHE A 150 27.61 33.49 -8.86
CA PHE A 150 27.29 34.35 -7.71
C PHE A 150 28.32 34.21 -6.59
N THR A 151 28.73 32.98 -6.28
CA THR A 151 29.72 32.70 -5.25
C THR A 151 31.10 33.28 -5.59
N ILE A 152 31.50 33.25 -6.86
CA ILE A 152 32.77 33.82 -7.32
C ILE A 152 32.77 35.35 -7.26
N LYS A 153 31.64 35.99 -7.52
CA LYS A 153 31.52 37.47 -7.47
C LYS A 153 31.42 38.04 -6.07
N SER A 154 31.08 37.25 -5.06
CA SER A 154 31.00 37.68 -3.66
C SER A 154 32.29 37.50 -2.87
N LEU A 155 33.34 36.99 -3.51
CA LEU A 155 34.68 36.92 -3.00
C LEU A 155 35.49 38.13 -3.52
#